data_3ad4e52bbc0cbcb9297391e7563ead43
#
_entry.id   3ad4e52bbc0cbcb9297391e7563ead43
#
_cell.length_a   1.000
_cell.length_b   1.000
_cell.length_c   1.000
_cell.angle_alpha   90.00
_cell.angle_beta   90.00
_cell.angle_gamma   90.00
#
_symmetry.space_group_name_H-M   'P 1'
#
loop_
_entity.id
_entity.type
_entity.pdbx_description
1 polymer ?
#
loop_
_entity_poly.entity_id
_entity_poly.type
_entity_poly.pdbx_seq_one_letter_code
_entity_poly.pdbx_strand_id
1 'polypeptide(L)'
;MKLSKSPSECNSKEEIRLHIDAVDREIITLFSQRFQYVKEIVKYKTDAASVVAEDRKNEVIRVRGEWAEELGLEKEAFEQIYSILIEYFIKEEMKLLK
;
A
#
# COMPACT_ATOMS: atom_id res chain seq x y z
N MET A 1 -1.98 -13.25 -9.11
CA MET A 1 -3.34 -13.13 -9.63
C MET A 1 -3.33 -12.97 -11.13
N LYS A 2 -4.24 -13.62 -11.81
CA LYS A 2 -4.42 -13.47 -13.24
C LYS A 2 -5.84 -13.03 -13.54
N LEU A 3 -5.99 -11.99 -14.36
CA LEU A 3 -7.28 -11.60 -14.88
C LEU A 3 -7.56 -12.43 -16.13
N SER A 4 -8.78 -12.97 -16.25
CA SER A 4 -9.14 -13.81 -17.37
C SER A 4 -9.31 -13.04 -18.67
N LYS A 5 -9.54 -11.72 -18.57
CA LYS A 5 -9.74 -10.83 -19.73
C LYS A 5 -9.07 -9.49 -19.49
N SER A 6 -8.60 -8.86 -20.55
CA SER A 6 -8.17 -7.47 -20.48
C SER A 6 -9.41 -6.57 -20.35
N PRO A 7 -9.25 -5.32 -19.88
CA PRO A 7 -10.39 -4.42 -19.69
C PRO A 7 -11.27 -4.28 -20.94
N SER A 8 -10.67 -4.13 -22.10
CA SER A 8 -11.41 -3.94 -23.36
C SER A 8 -12.14 -5.19 -23.83
N GLU A 9 -11.79 -6.35 -23.32
CA GLU A 9 -12.44 -7.62 -23.66
C GLU A 9 -13.70 -7.89 -22.84
N CYS A 10 -13.93 -7.13 -21.78
CA CYS A 10 -15.13 -7.28 -20.97
C CYS A 10 -16.37 -6.80 -21.75
N ASN A 11 -17.46 -7.55 -21.66
CA ASN A 11 -18.66 -7.32 -22.45
C ASN A 11 -19.81 -6.66 -21.67
N SER A 12 -19.63 -6.43 -20.38
CA SER A 12 -20.67 -5.81 -19.57
C SER A 12 -20.04 -5.06 -18.38
N LYS A 13 -20.82 -4.14 -17.84
CA LYS A 13 -20.43 -3.41 -16.62
C LYS A 13 -20.22 -4.38 -15.45
N GLU A 14 -21.07 -5.38 -15.34
CA GLU A 14 -20.98 -6.40 -14.29
C GLU A 14 -19.69 -7.19 -14.40
N GLU A 15 -19.30 -7.55 -15.61
CA GLU A 15 -18.03 -8.26 -15.85
C GLU A 15 -16.83 -7.40 -15.49
N ILE A 16 -16.86 -6.12 -15.86
CA ILE A 16 -15.80 -5.18 -15.50
C ILE A 16 -15.69 -5.06 -13.97
N ARG A 17 -16.82 -4.96 -13.28
CA ARG A 17 -16.84 -4.86 -11.81
C ARG A 17 -16.28 -6.10 -11.13
N LEU A 18 -16.54 -7.29 -11.67
CA LEU A 18 -15.94 -8.52 -11.15
C LEU A 18 -14.42 -8.48 -11.22
N HIS A 19 -13.88 -7.94 -12.31
CA HIS A 19 -12.44 -7.80 -12.47
C HIS A 19 -11.86 -6.73 -11.52
N ILE A 20 -12.56 -5.61 -11.35
CA ILE A 20 -12.17 -4.58 -10.37
C ILE A 20 -12.13 -5.18 -8.98
N ASP A 21 -13.16 -5.93 -8.59
CA ASP A 21 -13.20 -6.57 -7.26
C ASP A 21 -12.04 -7.54 -7.07
N ALA A 22 -11.69 -8.29 -8.12
CA ALA A 22 -10.57 -9.22 -8.06
C ALA A 22 -9.24 -8.49 -7.87
N VAL A 23 -9.06 -7.35 -8.56
CA VAL A 23 -7.87 -6.51 -8.39
C VAL A 23 -7.80 -5.96 -6.97
N ASP A 24 -8.91 -5.43 -6.46
CA ASP A 24 -8.95 -4.88 -5.11
C ASP A 24 -8.61 -5.93 -4.06
N ARG A 25 -9.14 -7.15 -4.23
CA ARG A 25 -8.82 -8.24 -3.32
C ARG A 25 -7.32 -8.55 -3.30
N GLU A 26 -6.69 -8.53 -4.47
CA GLU A 26 -5.24 -8.72 -4.59
C GLU A 26 -4.47 -7.60 -3.91
N ILE A 27 -4.91 -6.36 -4.08
CA ILE A 27 -4.29 -5.19 -3.44
C ILE A 27 -4.34 -5.35 -1.91
N ILE A 28 -5.50 -5.70 -1.36
CA ILE A 28 -5.66 -5.90 0.08
C ILE A 28 -4.77 -7.05 0.57
N THR A 29 -4.70 -8.12 -0.20
CA THR A 29 -3.82 -9.26 0.12
C THR A 29 -2.36 -8.81 0.18
N LEU A 30 -1.93 -8.00 -0.77
CA LEU A 30 -0.56 -7.47 -0.79
C LEU A 30 -0.29 -6.53 0.38
N PHE A 31 -1.25 -5.70 0.76
CA PHE A 31 -1.09 -4.88 1.96
C PHE A 31 -0.99 -5.72 3.23
N SER A 32 -1.72 -6.82 3.31
CA SER A 32 -1.60 -7.74 4.43
C SER A 32 -0.19 -8.36 4.50
N GLN A 33 0.36 -8.74 3.36
CA GLN A 33 1.74 -9.24 3.27
C GLN A 33 2.74 -8.16 3.68
N ARG A 34 2.55 -6.94 3.21
CA ARG A 34 3.38 -5.80 3.58
C ARG A 34 3.37 -5.60 5.10
N PHE A 35 2.21 -5.73 5.73
CA PHE A 35 2.08 -5.60 7.18
C PHE A 35 2.91 -6.65 7.93
N GLN A 36 3.03 -7.88 7.41
CA GLN A 36 3.86 -8.90 8.05
C GLN A 36 5.32 -8.45 8.12
N TYR A 37 5.83 -7.84 7.04
CA TYR A 37 7.19 -7.29 7.04
C TYR A 37 7.32 -6.09 7.99
N VAL A 38 6.32 -5.24 8.04
CA VAL A 38 6.30 -4.09 8.95
C VAL A 38 6.35 -4.54 10.41
N LYS A 39 5.57 -5.58 10.76
CA LYS A 39 5.62 -6.14 12.11
C LYS A 39 7.00 -6.72 12.43
N GLU A 40 7.61 -7.36 11.47
CA GLU A 40 8.91 -7.99 11.66
C GLU A 40 10.02 -6.95 11.92
N ILE A 41 9.96 -5.81 11.23
CA ILE A 41 10.99 -4.77 11.37
C ILE A 41 10.98 -4.13 12.76
N VAL A 42 9.87 -4.20 13.49
CA VAL A 42 9.77 -3.67 14.85
C VAL A 42 10.82 -4.29 15.78
N LYS A 43 11.22 -5.52 15.53
CA LYS A 43 12.26 -6.21 16.31
C LYS A 43 13.59 -5.44 16.31
N TYR A 44 13.82 -4.61 15.32
CA TYR A 44 15.04 -3.84 15.14
C TYR A 44 14.90 -2.39 15.61
N LYS A 45 13.74 -2.03 16.16
CA LYS A 45 13.43 -0.66 16.60
C LYS A 45 13.43 -0.61 18.14
N THR A 46 13.99 0.45 18.69
CA THR A 46 14.21 0.56 20.13
C THR A 46 13.35 1.63 20.80
N ASP A 47 12.82 2.59 20.02
CA ASP A 47 12.05 3.69 20.56
C ASP A 47 11.03 4.21 19.56
N ALA A 48 10.18 5.14 20.01
CA ALA A 48 9.14 5.73 19.18
C ALA A 48 9.70 6.45 17.95
N ALA A 49 10.84 7.14 18.09
CA ALA A 49 11.45 7.85 16.97
C ALA A 49 11.86 6.90 15.86
N SER A 50 12.41 5.72 16.20
CA SER A 50 12.78 4.72 15.19
C SER A 50 11.55 4.05 14.55
N VAL A 51 10.42 3.97 15.27
CA VAL A 51 9.17 3.48 14.70
C VAL A 51 8.63 4.48 13.67
N VAL A 52 8.61 5.76 13.99
CA VAL A 52 8.14 6.81 13.08
C VAL A 52 9.05 6.89 11.85
N ALA A 53 10.37 6.85 12.05
CA ALA A 53 11.37 6.87 10.97
C ALA A 53 11.04 7.94 9.91
N GLU A 54 11.00 9.20 10.34
CA GLU A 54 10.47 10.32 9.54
C GLU A 54 11.08 10.42 8.15
N ASP A 55 12.41 10.29 8.04
CA ASP A 55 13.09 10.37 6.74
C ASP A 55 12.66 9.24 5.81
N ARG A 56 12.56 8.03 6.34
CA ARG A 56 12.11 6.87 5.56
C ARG A 56 10.66 7.03 5.13
N LYS A 57 9.80 7.50 6.04
CA LYS A 57 8.39 7.77 5.75
C LYS A 57 8.25 8.74 4.57
N ASN A 58 8.96 9.86 4.62
CA ASN A 58 8.90 10.87 3.57
C ASN A 58 9.42 10.33 2.23
N GLU A 59 10.49 9.55 2.26
CA GLU A 59 11.03 8.89 1.07
C GLU A 59 10.01 7.94 0.44
N VAL A 60 9.37 7.11 1.26
CA VAL A 60 8.38 6.13 0.77
C VAL A 60 7.23 6.86 0.08
N ILE A 61 6.68 7.88 0.72
CA ILE A 61 5.55 8.64 0.16
C ILE A 61 5.95 9.22 -1.19
N ARG A 62 7.11 9.88 -1.27
CA ARG A 62 7.60 10.49 -2.50
C ARG A 62 7.79 9.46 -3.62
N VAL A 63 8.47 8.37 -3.31
CA VAL A 63 8.80 7.34 -4.32
C VAL A 63 7.55 6.64 -4.83
N ARG A 64 6.59 6.32 -3.93
CA ARG A 64 5.33 5.70 -4.36
C ARG A 64 4.51 6.62 -5.25
N GLY A 65 4.53 7.92 -4.96
CA GLY A 65 3.91 8.92 -5.83
C GLY A 65 4.56 8.94 -7.21
N GLU A 66 5.89 8.84 -7.28
CA GLU A 66 6.61 8.77 -8.56
C GLU A 66 6.24 7.52 -9.34
N TRP A 67 6.18 6.37 -8.68
CA TRP A 67 5.76 5.11 -9.33
C TRP A 67 4.35 5.21 -9.89
N ALA A 68 3.43 5.81 -9.13
CA ALA A 68 2.07 6.01 -9.59
C ALA A 68 2.05 6.85 -10.87
N GLU A 69 2.80 7.94 -10.89
CA GLU A 69 2.89 8.83 -12.05
C GLU A 69 3.43 8.09 -13.28
N GLU A 70 4.44 7.24 -13.11
CA GLU A 70 5.00 6.42 -14.20
C GLU A 70 3.94 5.51 -14.83
N LEU A 71 2.95 5.09 -14.05
CA LEU A 71 1.88 4.19 -14.51
C LEU A 71 0.62 4.95 -14.93
N GLY A 72 0.69 6.26 -15.05
CA GLY A 72 -0.44 7.06 -15.50
C GLY A 72 -1.46 7.40 -14.42
N LEU A 73 -1.08 7.24 -13.16
CA LEU A 73 -1.94 7.57 -12.02
C LEU A 73 -1.55 8.93 -11.45
N GLU A 74 -2.41 9.51 -10.63
CA GLU A 74 -2.14 10.82 -10.05
C GLU A 74 -1.21 10.70 -8.84
N LYS A 75 -0.06 11.34 -8.94
CA LYS A 75 0.97 11.32 -7.92
C LYS A 75 0.45 11.72 -6.54
N GLU A 76 -0.25 12.84 -6.46
CA GLU A 76 -0.73 13.38 -5.18
C GLU A 76 -1.74 12.48 -4.49
N ALA A 77 -2.61 11.82 -5.27
CA ALA A 77 -3.57 10.88 -4.73
C ALA A 77 -2.85 9.72 -4.04
N PHE A 78 -1.80 9.21 -4.66
CA PHE A 78 -1.06 8.07 -4.11
C PHE A 78 -0.14 8.46 -2.96
N GLU A 79 0.36 9.69 -2.95
CA GLU A 79 1.04 10.23 -1.78
C GLU A 79 0.11 10.25 -0.57
N GLN A 80 -1.14 10.67 -0.77
CA GLN A 80 -2.15 10.66 0.31
C GLN A 80 -2.48 9.26 0.78
N ILE A 81 -2.67 8.33 -0.15
CA ILE A 81 -2.96 6.93 0.17
C ILE A 81 -1.83 6.34 1.02
N TYR A 82 -0.58 6.53 0.62
CA TYR A 82 0.56 6.00 1.36
C TYR A 82 0.77 6.71 2.69
N SER A 83 0.46 8.00 2.76
CA SER A 83 0.51 8.72 4.03
C SER A 83 -0.45 8.10 5.05
N ILE A 84 -1.68 7.84 4.64
CA ILE A 84 -2.69 7.19 5.49
C ILE A 84 -2.24 5.78 5.89
N LEU A 85 -1.77 5.01 4.92
CA LEU A 85 -1.33 3.64 5.14
C LEU A 85 -0.17 3.57 6.14
N ILE A 86 0.83 4.42 5.96
CA ILE A 86 2.01 4.46 6.83
C ILE A 86 1.62 4.87 8.24
N GLU A 87 0.75 5.86 8.40
CA GLU A 87 0.27 6.26 9.73
C GLU A 87 -0.46 5.14 10.45
N TYR A 88 -1.30 4.40 9.73
CA TYR A 88 -1.96 3.22 10.28
C TYR A 88 -0.93 2.19 10.76
N PHE A 89 0.06 1.90 9.93
CA PHE A 89 1.08 0.91 10.29
C PHE A 89 1.97 1.39 11.44
N ILE A 90 2.28 2.69 11.50
CA ILE A 90 3.03 3.25 12.63
C ILE A 90 2.26 3.01 13.94
N LYS A 91 0.97 3.24 13.96
CA LYS A 91 0.15 2.98 15.15
C LYS A 91 0.21 1.51 15.57
N GLU A 92 0.18 0.60 14.60
CA GLU A 92 0.27 -0.82 14.89
C GLU A 92 1.68 -1.21 15.37
N GLU A 93 2.73 -0.61 14.81
CA GLU A 93 4.10 -0.82 15.26
C GLU A 93 4.29 -0.35 16.71
N MET A 94 3.70 0.80 17.06
CA MET A 94 3.78 1.33 18.43
C MET A 94 3.21 0.36 19.47
N LYS A 95 2.15 -0.36 19.10
CA LYS A 95 1.56 -1.37 19.98
C LYS A 95 2.50 -2.56 20.21
N LEU A 96 3.37 -2.83 19.28
CA LEU A 96 4.31 -3.95 19.32
C LEU A 96 5.65 -3.58 19.94
N LEU A 97 5.93 -2.30 20.06
CA LEU A 97 7.18 -1.80 20.63
C LEU A 97 7.24 -2.11 22.13
N LYS A 98 8.36 -2.69 22.57
CA LYS A 98 8.58 -3.02 23.97
C LYS A 98 9.48 -2.03 24.67
#